data_1eac463ca2be016898e43c1326c16103
#
_entry.id   1eac463ca2be016898e43c1326c16103
#
_cell.length_a   1.000
_cell.length_b   1.000
_cell.length_c   1.000
_cell.angle_alpha   90.00
_cell.angle_beta   90.00
_cell.angle_gamma   90.00
#
_symmetry.space_group_name_H-M   'P 1'
#
loop_
_entity.id
_entity.type
_entity.pdbx_description
1 polymer ?
#
loop_
_entity_poly.entity_id
_entity_poly.type
_entity_poly.pdbx_seq_one_letter_code
_entity_poly.pdbx_strand_id
1 'polypeptide(L)'
;AKFFMDHEETLNTLKTLALSGVLLAVPLFLILEQPDLKNTITVVIIFCIMIYVAGLSYKIIGGALLIAVPLTIIFLSIVVQPDQKLLNDYQRSRIMSFLYPENEEYSDDIEQQNNSKTAIASGELVGKKLSGDDSTTSVNQGNFVAENQTDFIFAVAGEEYGFIGCVIIVLLLLAIAFECIRMSLRAKDLSGKVLCCGIGCLIALQSFINICVATGLAPNTGTCLLYTSPSPRDPKTS
;
A
#
# COMPACT_ATOMS: atom_id res chain seq x y z
N ALA A 1 -18.61 -3.85 -7.80
CA ALA A 1 -19.57 -2.76 -8.04
C ALA A 1 -20.94 -3.33 -8.46
N LYS A 2 -21.03 -4.13 -9.55
CA LYS A 2 -22.30 -4.68 -10.03
C LYS A 2 -23.06 -5.48 -8.97
N PHE A 3 -22.37 -6.35 -8.23
CA PHE A 3 -22.97 -7.14 -7.13
C PHE A 3 -23.66 -6.25 -6.09
N PHE A 4 -23.07 -5.12 -5.72
CA PHE A 4 -23.63 -4.19 -4.74
C PHE A 4 -24.85 -3.44 -5.30
N MET A 5 -24.86 -3.15 -6.60
CA MET A 5 -26.02 -2.55 -7.27
C MET A 5 -27.22 -3.51 -7.28
N ASP A 6 -26.98 -4.79 -7.61
CA ASP A 6 -28.05 -5.80 -7.68
C ASP A 6 -28.63 -6.14 -6.29
N HIS A 7 -27.93 -5.80 -5.19
CA HIS A 7 -28.32 -6.10 -3.81
C HIS A 7 -28.43 -4.86 -2.92
N GLU A 8 -28.65 -3.68 -3.49
CA GLU A 8 -28.68 -2.41 -2.76
C GLU A 8 -29.63 -2.42 -1.56
N GLU A 9 -30.87 -2.88 -1.75
CA GLU A 9 -31.89 -2.93 -0.70
C GLU A 9 -31.63 -4.01 0.38
N THR A 10 -30.91 -5.06 0.03
CA THR A 10 -30.65 -6.21 0.92
C THR A 10 -29.23 -6.21 1.50
N LEU A 11 -28.43 -5.18 1.26
CA LEU A 11 -27.01 -5.14 1.61
C LEU A 11 -26.76 -5.35 3.13
N ASN A 12 -27.65 -4.86 3.96
CA ASN A 12 -27.58 -5.00 5.41
C ASN A 12 -28.10 -6.34 5.94
N THR A 13 -28.49 -7.26 5.05
CA THR A 13 -28.93 -8.61 5.42
C THR A 13 -27.70 -9.50 5.58
N LEU A 14 -27.70 -10.34 6.62
CA LEU A 14 -26.61 -11.27 6.94
C LEU A 14 -26.27 -12.20 5.75
N LYS A 15 -27.26 -12.57 4.93
CA LYS A 15 -27.05 -13.39 3.73
C LYS A 15 -26.22 -12.67 2.66
N THR A 16 -26.57 -11.41 2.34
CA THR A 16 -25.86 -10.62 1.34
C THR A 16 -24.47 -10.27 1.82
N LEU A 17 -24.31 -9.98 3.12
CA LEU A 17 -23.01 -9.73 3.71
C LEU A 17 -22.10 -10.97 3.67
N ALA A 18 -22.63 -12.15 4.00
CA ALA A 18 -21.89 -13.41 3.89
C ALA A 18 -21.50 -13.71 2.43
N LEU A 19 -22.42 -13.50 1.48
CA LEU A 19 -22.14 -13.71 0.05
C LEU A 19 -21.05 -12.75 -0.46
N SER A 20 -21.07 -11.48 -0.04
CA SER A 20 -20.02 -10.53 -0.37
C SER A 20 -18.67 -10.91 0.25
N GLY A 21 -18.69 -11.47 1.47
CA GLY A 21 -17.49 -12.03 2.11
C GLY A 21 -16.92 -13.23 1.36
N VAL A 22 -17.76 -14.13 0.88
CA VAL A 22 -17.31 -15.27 0.04
C VAL A 22 -16.69 -14.76 -1.27
N LEU A 23 -17.32 -13.76 -1.91
CA LEU A 23 -16.79 -13.14 -3.12
C LEU A 23 -15.41 -12.52 -2.92
N LEU A 24 -15.15 -11.96 -1.74
CA LEU A 24 -13.84 -11.43 -1.35
C LEU A 24 -12.86 -12.55 -0.99
N ALA A 25 -13.33 -13.61 -0.35
CA ALA A 25 -12.47 -14.69 0.14
C ALA A 25 -11.70 -15.40 -0.99
N VAL A 26 -12.31 -15.54 -2.17
CA VAL A 26 -11.67 -16.18 -3.33
C VAL A 26 -10.39 -15.45 -3.78
N PRO A 27 -10.43 -14.15 -4.13
CA PRO A 27 -9.20 -13.43 -4.49
C PRO A 27 -8.22 -13.29 -3.32
N LEU A 28 -8.71 -13.14 -2.08
CA LEU A 28 -7.85 -13.09 -0.91
C LEU A 28 -7.06 -14.39 -0.72
N PHE A 29 -7.69 -15.53 -0.88
CA PHE A 29 -7.03 -16.82 -0.78
C PHE A 29 -5.90 -16.95 -1.81
N LEU A 30 -6.16 -16.56 -3.06
CA LEU A 30 -5.16 -16.59 -4.13
C LEU A 30 -3.98 -15.65 -3.86
N ILE A 31 -4.23 -14.47 -3.27
CA ILE A 31 -3.17 -13.50 -2.94
C ILE A 31 -2.35 -13.99 -1.73
N LEU A 32 -2.99 -14.62 -0.74
CA LEU A 32 -2.30 -15.19 0.41
C LEU A 32 -1.36 -16.34 0.03
N GLU A 33 -1.70 -17.12 -1.01
CA GLU A 33 -0.81 -18.15 -1.58
C GLU A 33 0.48 -17.55 -2.17
N GLN A 34 0.45 -16.29 -2.60
CA GLN A 34 1.60 -15.56 -3.17
C GLN A 34 2.46 -14.84 -2.12
N PRO A 35 2.46 -15.19 -0.87
CA PRO A 35 2.89 -14.53 0.37
C PRO A 35 2.94 -12.98 0.34
N ASP A 36 1.93 -12.34 -0.25
CA ASP A 36 1.82 -10.88 -0.36
C ASP A 36 0.81 -10.30 0.64
N LEU A 37 1.24 -10.15 1.88
CA LEU A 37 0.42 -9.62 2.98
C LEU A 37 -0.07 -8.20 2.70
N LYS A 38 0.73 -7.38 2.03
CA LYS A 38 0.38 -5.99 1.76
C LYS A 38 -0.80 -5.89 0.79
N ASN A 39 -0.73 -6.58 -0.35
CA ASN A 39 -1.84 -6.58 -1.30
C ASN A 39 -3.09 -7.17 -0.68
N THR A 40 -2.95 -8.20 0.17
CA THR A 40 -4.07 -8.75 0.95
C THR A 40 -4.74 -7.67 1.81
N ILE A 41 -3.98 -6.94 2.61
CA ILE A 41 -4.50 -5.86 3.48
C ILE A 41 -5.12 -4.74 2.64
N THR A 42 -4.46 -4.34 1.56
CA THR A 42 -4.96 -3.29 0.65
C THR A 42 -6.30 -3.67 0.05
N VAL A 43 -6.45 -4.90 -0.46
CA VAL A 43 -7.70 -5.40 -1.04
C VAL A 43 -8.82 -5.45 0.01
N VAL A 44 -8.54 -5.89 1.23
CA VAL A 44 -9.52 -5.88 2.33
C VAL A 44 -9.98 -4.46 2.64
N ILE A 45 -9.06 -3.50 2.78
CA ILE A 45 -9.40 -2.11 3.08
C ILE A 45 -10.27 -1.51 1.96
N ILE A 46 -9.87 -1.69 0.70
CA ILE A 46 -10.64 -1.18 -0.45
C ILE A 46 -12.03 -1.80 -0.47
N PHE A 47 -12.14 -3.10 -0.22
CA PHE A 47 -13.42 -3.78 -0.18
C PHE A 47 -14.32 -3.25 0.95
N CYS A 48 -13.77 -3.02 2.14
CA CYS A 48 -14.49 -2.39 3.25
C CYS A 48 -15.01 -1.00 2.89
N ILE A 49 -14.18 -0.19 2.21
CA ILE A 49 -14.59 1.14 1.73
C ILE A 49 -15.69 1.02 0.68
N MET A 50 -15.58 0.07 -0.26
CA MET A 50 -16.60 -0.14 -1.30
C MET A 50 -17.94 -0.57 -0.70
N ILE A 51 -17.96 -1.46 0.29
CA ILE A 51 -19.20 -1.84 0.99
C ILE A 51 -19.77 -0.66 1.78
N TYR A 52 -18.90 0.13 2.42
CA TYR A 52 -19.34 1.33 3.13
C TYR A 52 -20.04 2.32 2.19
N VAL A 53 -19.44 2.61 1.03
CA VAL A 53 -20.01 3.51 0.02
C VAL A 53 -21.30 2.93 -0.58
N ALA A 54 -21.43 1.61 -0.63
CA ALA A 54 -22.65 0.92 -1.07
C ALA A 54 -23.82 1.03 -0.07
N GLY A 55 -23.61 1.57 1.14
CA GLY A 55 -24.66 1.83 2.11
C GLY A 55 -24.70 0.88 3.32
N LEU A 56 -23.56 0.29 3.68
CA LEU A 56 -23.47 -0.55 4.89
C LEU A 56 -23.74 0.28 6.15
N SER A 57 -24.53 -0.26 7.09
CA SER A 57 -24.85 0.42 8.34
C SER A 57 -23.63 0.61 9.25
N TYR A 58 -23.54 1.79 9.90
CA TYR A 58 -22.45 2.12 10.85
C TYR A 58 -22.33 1.12 12.01
N LYS A 59 -23.43 0.48 12.41
CA LYS A 59 -23.45 -0.52 13.48
C LYS A 59 -22.65 -1.75 13.11
N ILE A 60 -22.74 -2.19 11.85
CA ILE A 60 -22.00 -3.35 11.34
C ILE A 60 -20.52 -3.01 11.23
N ILE A 61 -20.19 -1.80 10.74
CA ILE A 61 -18.80 -1.33 10.63
C ILE A 61 -18.17 -1.21 12.02
N GLY A 62 -18.88 -0.61 12.98
CA GLY A 62 -18.42 -0.50 14.37
C GLY A 62 -18.19 -1.87 15.02
N GLY A 63 -19.10 -2.82 14.79
CA GLY A 63 -18.94 -4.19 15.25
C GLY A 63 -17.75 -4.91 14.62
N ALA A 64 -17.56 -4.73 13.31
CA ALA A 64 -16.42 -5.30 12.60
C ALA A 64 -15.08 -4.73 13.09
N LEU A 65 -14.99 -3.41 13.30
CA LEU A 65 -13.80 -2.75 13.86
C LEU A 65 -13.51 -3.22 15.30
N LEU A 66 -14.54 -3.38 16.12
CA LEU A 66 -14.40 -3.84 17.50
C LEU A 66 -13.82 -5.25 17.58
N ILE A 67 -14.06 -6.08 16.57
CA ILE A 67 -13.48 -7.43 16.46
C ILE A 67 -12.10 -7.38 15.79
N ALA A 68 -11.94 -6.57 14.73
CA ALA A 68 -10.70 -6.51 13.95
C ALA A 68 -9.51 -5.97 14.76
N VAL A 69 -9.73 -4.95 15.60
CA VAL A 69 -8.65 -4.33 16.39
C VAL A 69 -8.01 -5.32 17.38
N PRO A 70 -8.75 -6.03 18.25
CA PRO A 70 -8.16 -7.04 19.14
C PRO A 70 -7.50 -8.19 18.37
N LEU A 71 -8.11 -8.62 17.24
CA LEU A 71 -7.56 -9.67 16.40
C LEU A 71 -6.20 -9.27 15.81
N THR A 72 -6.07 -8.02 15.37
CA THR A 72 -4.80 -7.47 14.86
C THR A 72 -3.74 -7.42 15.96
N ILE A 73 -4.10 -7.02 17.18
CA ILE A 73 -3.17 -6.99 18.32
C ILE A 73 -2.70 -8.41 18.66
N ILE A 74 -3.61 -9.39 18.69
CA ILE A 74 -3.28 -10.79 18.93
C ILE A 74 -2.37 -11.32 17.82
N PHE A 75 -2.69 -11.02 16.56
CA PHE A 75 -1.86 -11.42 15.41
C PHE A 75 -0.45 -10.86 15.52
N LEU A 76 -0.29 -9.56 15.78
CA LEU A 76 1.03 -8.96 16.00
C LEU A 76 1.78 -9.58 17.16
N SER A 77 1.08 -9.90 18.25
CA SER A 77 1.70 -10.57 19.41
C SER A 77 2.22 -11.97 19.08
N ILE A 78 1.53 -12.69 18.18
CA ILE A 78 1.98 -14.02 17.72
C ILE A 78 3.17 -13.90 16.77
N VAL A 79 3.17 -12.89 15.87
CA VAL A 79 4.26 -12.67 14.90
C VAL A 79 5.59 -12.37 15.57
N VAL A 80 5.58 -11.72 16.73
CA VAL A 80 6.79 -11.41 17.50
C VAL A 80 7.40 -12.67 18.15
N GLN A 81 6.64 -13.77 18.33
CA GLN A 81 7.17 -14.99 18.95
C GLN A 81 8.17 -15.71 18.01
N PRO A 82 9.29 -16.24 18.57
CA PRO A 82 10.34 -16.88 17.76
C PRO A 82 9.90 -18.16 17.03
N ASP A 83 8.94 -18.92 17.60
CA ASP A 83 8.50 -20.23 17.09
C ASP A 83 7.21 -20.19 16.25
N GLN A 84 6.82 -19.02 15.76
CA GLN A 84 5.60 -18.89 14.97
C GLN A 84 5.73 -19.56 13.59
N LYS A 85 4.63 -20.21 13.14
CA LYS A 85 4.51 -20.89 11.82
C LYS A 85 3.47 -20.22 10.90
N LEU A 86 2.91 -19.05 11.30
CA LEU A 86 1.84 -18.38 10.57
C LEU A 86 2.35 -17.56 9.38
N LEU A 87 3.54 -17.02 9.49
CA LEU A 87 4.18 -16.22 8.45
C LEU A 87 5.41 -16.94 7.92
N ASN A 88 5.68 -16.78 6.62
CA ASN A 88 6.93 -17.19 6.03
C ASN A 88 8.09 -16.36 6.61
N ASP A 89 9.29 -16.94 6.67
CA ASP A 89 10.49 -16.30 7.23
C ASP A 89 10.75 -14.93 6.59
N TYR A 90 10.51 -14.81 5.29
CA TYR A 90 10.62 -13.55 4.54
C TYR A 90 9.66 -12.46 5.00
N GLN A 91 8.40 -12.79 5.28
CA GLN A 91 7.40 -11.82 5.77
C GLN A 91 7.69 -11.41 7.21
N ARG A 92 8.16 -12.37 8.01
CA ARG A 92 8.58 -12.13 9.38
C ARG A 92 9.81 -11.22 9.43
N SER A 93 10.83 -11.48 8.63
CA SER A 93 12.03 -10.65 8.53
C SER A 93 11.68 -9.18 8.30
N ARG A 94 10.78 -8.87 7.37
CA ARG A 94 10.35 -7.50 7.07
C ARG A 94 9.62 -6.80 8.21
N ILE A 95 8.83 -7.52 8.99
CA ILE A 95 8.16 -6.95 10.18
C ILE A 95 9.18 -6.77 11.31
N MET A 96 10.05 -7.74 11.50
CA MET A 96 11.05 -7.72 12.56
C MET A 96 12.13 -6.67 12.30
N SER A 97 12.56 -6.45 11.05
CA SER A 97 13.49 -5.38 10.67
C SER A 97 12.95 -3.98 11.01
N PHE A 98 11.63 -3.80 10.94
CA PHE A 98 10.99 -2.55 11.32
C PHE A 98 10.88 -2.39 12.85
N LEU A 99 10.55 -3.47 13.58
CA LEU A 99 10.37 -3.45 15.03
C LEU A 99 11.71 -3.43 15.79
N TYR A 100 12.72 -4.09 15.24
CA TYR A 100 14.04 -4.25 15.86
C TYR A 100 15.16 -3.86 14.87
N PRO A 101 15.29 -2.56 14.55
CA PRO A 101 16.25 -2.08 13.53
C PRO A 101 17.72 -2.22 13.94
N GLU A 102 18.02 -2.62 15.18
CA GLU A 102 19.37 -2.83 15.67
C GLU A 102 19.87 -4.28 15.50
N ASN A 103 19.03 -5.18 15.00
CA ASN A 103 19.38 -6.59 14.87
C ASN A 103 20.07 -6.85 13.53
N GLU A 104 21.33 -7.34 13.57
CA GLU A 104 22.16 -7.65 12.40
C GLU A 104 21.53 -8.72 11.47
N GLU A 105 20.65 -9.56 12.00
CA GLU A 105 19.96 -10.60 11.22
C GLU A 105 19.09 -10.03 10.06
N TYR A 106 18.67 -8.75 10.16
CA TYR A 106 17.80 -8.09 9.20
C TYR A 106 18.50 -6.94 8.46
N SER A 107 19.81 -6.98 8.38
CA SER A 107 20.66 -5.89 7.86
C SER A 107 20.30 -5.45 6.45
N ASP A 108 19.98 -6.38 5.55
CA ASP A 108 19.71 -6.09 4.14
C ASP A 108 18.43 -5.26 3.93
N ASP A 109 17.34 -5.61 4.63
CA ASP A 109 16.07 -4.87 4.57
C ASP A 109 16.22 -3.46 5.18
N ILE A 110 17.01 -3.35 6.26
CA ILE A 110 17.31 -2.09 6.94
C ILE A 110 18.19 -1.21 6.06
N GLU A 111 19.20 -1.78 5.40
CA GLU A 111 20.11 -1.05 4.52
C GLU A 111 19.36 -0.43 3.34
N GLN A 112 18.49 -1.17 2.67
CA GLN A 112 17.67 -0.65 1.57
C GLN A 112 16.82 0.55 2.01
N GLN A 113 16.19 0.47 3.18
CA GLN A 113 15.36 1.54 3.69
C GLN A 113 16.19 2.76 4.13
N ASN A 114 17.36 2.55 4.70
CA ASN A 114 18.27 3.63 5.06
C ASN A 114 18.84 4.33 3.82
N ASN A 115 19.18 3.56 2.78
CA ASN A 115 19.63 4.10 1.50
C ASN A 115 18.52 4.94 0.84
N SER A 116 17.24 4.51 0.93
CA SER A 116 16.10 5.29 0.48
C SER A 116 15.97 6.62 1.22
N LYS A 117 16.08 6.62 2.55
CA LYS A 117 16.05 7.85 3.35
C LYS A 117 17.21 8.79 3.00
N THR A 118 18.40 8.22 2.82
CA THR A 118 19.61 8.97 2.44
C THR A 118 19.43 9.60 1.06
N ALA A 119 18.85 8.88 0.10
CA ALA A 119 18.53 9.41 -1.23
C ALA A 119 17.58 10.60 -1.14
N ILE A 120 16.47 10.48 -0.39
CA ILE A 120 15.52 11.59 -0.18
C ILE A 120 16.22 12.79 0.46
N ALA A 121 17.01 12.56 1.52
CA ALA A 121 17.71 13.61 2.23
C ALA A 121 18.75 14.32 1.35
N SER A 122 19.43 13.59 0.48
CA SER A 122 20.44 14.14 -0.43
C SER A 122 19.88 15.07 -1.51
N GLY A 123 18.57 15.01 -1.77
CA GLY A 123 17.90 15.91 -2.71
C GLY A 123 17.60 17.30 -2.16
N GLU A 124 17.75 17.52 -0.84
CA GLU A 124 17.50 18.81 -0.19
C GLU A 124 16.17 19.46 -0.63
N LEU A 125 16.15 20.78 -0.88
CA LEU A 125 14.94 21.51 -1.29
C LEU A 125 14.63 21.38 -2.77
N VAL A 126 15.63 21.41 -3.64
CA VAL A 126 15.47 21.62 -5.09
C VAL A 126 15.81 20.37 -5.89
N GLY A 127 16.54 19.45 -5.32
CA GLY A 127 16.99 18.21 -5.98
C GLY A 127 18.29 18.38 -6.79
N LYS A 128 19.01 17.28 -6.95
CA LYS A 128 20.31 17.24 -7.64
C LYS A 128 20.18 17.61 -9.13
N LYS A 129 19.09 17.21 -9.78
CA LYS A 129 18.86 17.47 -11.20
C LYS A 129 18.73 18.95 -11.54
N LEU A 130 18.17 19.76 -10.64
CA LEU A 130 18.01 21.20 -10.80
C LEU A 130 19.20 21.99 -10.26
N SER A 131 19.93 21.44 -9.28
CA SER A 131 21.15 22.05 -8.71
C SER A 131 22.37 21.95 -9.63
N GLY A 132 22.31 21.14 -10.71
CA GLY A 132 23.45 20.93 -11.62
C GLY A 132 24.58 20.12 -10.98
N ASP A 133 24.30 19.40 -9.91
CA ASP A 133 25.28 18.56 -9.25
C ASP A 133 25.57 17.30 -10.09
N ASP A 134 26.85 16.91 -10.15
CA ASP A 134 27.27 15.82 -11.03
C ASP A 134 26.56 14.52 -10.68
N SER A 135 25.94 13.91 -11.68
CA SER A 135 25.19 12.65 -11.59
C SER A 135 26.02 11.45 -11.04
N THR A 136 27.34 11.59 -10.97
CA THR A 136 28.27 10.57 -10.46
C THR A 136 28.14 10.31 -8.95
N THR A 137 27.52 11.24 -8.19
CA THR A 137 27.30 11.12 -6.74
C THR A 137 25.87 10.71 -6.39
N SER A 138 25.05 10.37 -7.39
CA SER A 138 23.66 9.93 -7.16
C SER A 138 23.62 8.54 -6.51
N VAL A 139 22.90 8.43 -5.40
CA VAL A 139 22.63 7.15 -4.73
C VAL A 139 21.88 6.19 -5.66
N ASN A 140 21.05 6.75 -6.54
CA ASN A 140 20.28 6.00 -7.54
C ASN A 140 21.18 5.44 -8.66
N GLN A 141 22.15 6.22 -9.17
CA GLN A 141 23.07 5.77 -10.22
C GLN A 141 24.13 4.80 -9.70
N GLY A 142 24.46 4.86 -8.41
CA GLY A 142 25.35 3.92 -7.75
C GLY A 142 24.75 2.54 -7.48
N ASN A 143 23.49 2.29 -7.85
CA ASN A 143 22.73 1.06 -7.52
C ASN A 143 22.71 0.72 -6.02
N PHE A 144 22.82 1.74 -5.14
CA PHE A 144 22.76 1.54 -3.70
C PHE A 144 21.35 1.21 -3.19
N VAL A 145 20.32 1.48 -3.99
CA VAL A 145 18.93 1.10 -3.68
C VAL A 145 18.52 0.00 -4.65
N ALA A 146 18.43 -1.23 -4.17
CA ALA A 146 17.87 -2.32 -4.94
C ALA A 146 16.38 -2.02 -5.24
N GLU A 147 15.92 -2.37 -6.44
CA GLU A 147 14.52 -2.13 -6.87
C GLU A 147 14.08 -0.64 -6.82
N ASN A 148 15.01 0.29 -7.02
CA ASN A 148 14.77 1.74 -7.02
C ASN A 148 13.69 2.20 -8.02
N GLN A 149 13.51 1.46 -9.12
CA GLN A 149 12.53 1.78 -10.18
C GLN A 149 11.08 1.39 -9.83
N THR A 150 10.88 0.58 -8.82
CA THR A 150 9.56 0.08 -8.43
C THR A 150 9.15 0.52 -7.03
N ASP A 151 9.81 -0.03 -6.04
CA ASP A 151 9.39 0.10 -4.65
C ASP A 151 9.83 1.42 -4.01
N PHE A 152 10.96 1.97 -4.44
CA PHE A 152 11.54 3.20 -3.92
C PHE A 152 11.55 4.36 -4.92
N ILE A 153 10.62 4.37 -5.90
CA ILE A 153 10.55 5.44 -6.90
C ILE A 153 10.34 6.83 -6.29
N PHE A 154 9.69 6.90 -5.14
CA PHE A 154 9.52 8.14 -4.39
C PHE A 154 10.86 8.65 -3.85
N ALA A 155 11.78 7.77 -3.47
CA ALA A 155 13.13 8.16 -3.04
C ALA A 155 13.95 8.72 -4.22
N VAL A 156 13.82 8.10 -5.40
CA VAL A 156 14.44 8.62 -6.63
C VAL A 156 13.91 10.02 -6.96
N ALA A 157 12.59 10.21 -6.88
CA ALA A 157 11.96 11.51 -7.09
C ALA A 157 12.45 12.55 -6.06
N GLY A 158 12.64 12.12 -4.80
CA GLY A 158 13.20 12.97 -3.74
C GLY A 158 14.63 13.39 -4.01
N GLU A 159 15.49 12.49 -4.49
CA GLU A 159 16.86 12.80 -4.86
C GLU A 159 16.94 13.73 -6.09
N GLU A 160 16.15 13.46 -7.12
CA GLU A 160 16.22 14.23 -8.39
C GLU A 160 15.57 15.61 -8.29
N TYR A 161 14.39 15.70 -7.67
CA TYR A 161 13.54 16.91 -7.65
C TYR A 161 13.44 17.55 -6.28
N GLY A 162 14.06 16.97 -5.24
CA GLY A 162 14.07 17.48 -3.89
C GLY A 162 12.71 17.51 -3.22
N PHE A 163 12.63 18.23 -2.11
CA PHE A 163 11.40 18.35 -1.31
C PHE A 163 10.25 18.98 -2.11
N ILE A 164 10.54 20.01 -2.92
CA ILE A 164 9.51 20.68 -3.74
C ILE A 164 8.90 19.71 -4.73
N GLY A 165 9.72 18.91 -5.43
CA GLY A 165 9.23 17.89 -6.35
C GLY A 165 8.38 16.83 -5.67
N CYS A 166 8.80 16.35 -4.51
CA CYS A 166 8.02 15.41 -3.69
C CYS A 166 6.64 15.97 -3.32
N VAL A 167 6.58 17.23 -2.86
CA VAL A 167 5.31 17.90 -2.51
C VAL A 167 4.40 17.99 -3.74
N ILE A 168 4.93 18.35 -4.89
CA ILE A 168 4.14 18.42 -6.13
C ILE A 168 3.58 17.04 -6.49
N ILE A 169 4.38 15.98 -6.42
CA ILE A 169 3.94 14.61 -6.70
C ILE A 169 2.81 14.21 -5.74
N VAL A 170 2.97 14.45 -4.45
CA VAL A 170 1.94 14.13 -3.45
C VAL A 170 0.65 14.91 -3.73
N LEU A 171 0.73 16.20 -4.02
CA LEU A 171 -0.43 17.02 -4.35
C LEU A 171 -1.16 16.52 -5.61
N LEU A 172 -0.43 16.11 -6.65
CA LEU A 172 -1.02 15.54 -7.86
C LEU A 172 -1.73 14.22 -7.58
N LEU A 173 -1.13 13.32 -6.80
CA LEU A 173 -1.75 12.05 -6.41
C LEU A 173 -3.02 12.28 -5.56
N LEU A 174 -2.97 13.23 -4.63
CA LEU A 174 -4.13 13.63 -3.84
C LEU A 174 -5.23 14.26 -4.71
N ALA A 175 -4.86 15.08 -5.70
CA ALA A 175 -5.81 15.68 -6.65
C ALA A 175 -6.53 14.60 -7.46
N ILE A 176 -5.81 13.57 -7.95
CA ILE A 176 -6.41 12.44 -8.67
C ILE A 176 -7.38 11.68 -7.76
N ALA A 177 -6.96 11.34 -6.55
CA ALA A 177 -7.82 10.65 -5.58
C ALA A 177 -9.06 11.48 -5.23
N PHE A 178 -8.90 12.78 -5.02
CA PHE A 178 -10.00 13.71 -4.74
C PHE A 178 -11.00 13.80 -5.90
N GLU A 179 -10.52 13.91 -7.15
CA GLU A 179 -11.41 13.92 -8.32
C GLU A 179 -12.17 12.59 -8.47
N CYS A 180 -11.54 11.44 -8.20
CA CYS A 180 -12.23 10.16 -8.18
C CYS A 180 -13.36 10.14 -7.13
N ILE A 181 -13.12 10.64 -5.93
CA ILE A 181 -14.13 10.73 -4.88
C ILE A 181 -15.24 11.71 -5.29
N ARG A 182 -14.87 12.84 -5.86
CA ARG A 182 -15.82 13.84 -6.36
C ARG A 182 -16.71 13.29 -7.47
N MET A 183 -16.14 12.51 -8.39
CA MET A 183 -16.89 11.80 -9.44
C MET A 183 -17.81 10.74 -8.85
N SER A 184 -17.37 10.04 -7.80
CA SER A 184 -18.20 9.09 -7.04
C SER A 184 -19.47 9.76 -6.50
N LEU A 185 -19.34 10.97 -5.93
CA LEU A 185 -20.49 11.72 -5.39
C LEU A 185 -21.46 12.20 -6.48
N ARG A 186 -21.00 12.37 -7.72
CA ARG A 186 -21.80 12.80 -8.87
C ARG A 186 -22.36 11.64 -9.70
N ALA A 187 -21.93 10.42 -9.44
CA ALA A 187 -22.39 9.24 -10.17
C ALA A 187 -23.89 9.02 -9.94
N LYS A 188 -24.62 8.74 -11.03
CA LYS A 188 -26.05 8.51 -11.01
C LYS A 188 -26.39 7.12 -10.46
N ASP A 189 -25.52 6.14 -10.75
CA ASP A 189 -25.71 4.75 -10.38
C ASP A 189 -24.82 4.35 -9.21
N LEU A 190 -25.31 3.45 -8.36
CA LEU A 190 -24.52 2.90 -7.24
C LEU A 190 -23.24 2.23 -7.74
N SER A 191 -23.30 1.52 -8.87
CA SER A 191 -22.13 0.86 -9.46
C SER A 191 -21.03 1.86 -9.81
N GLY A 192 -21.37 2.98 -10.46
CA GLY A 192 -20.43 4.06 -10.78
C GLY A 192 -19.85 4.72 -9.51
N LYS A 193 -20.72 4.94 -8.50
CA LYS A 193 -20.31 5.50 -7.21
C LYS A 193 -19.26 4.64 -6.53
N VAL A 194 -19.51 3.35 -6.39
CA VAL A 194 -18.62 2.37 -5.75
C VAL A 194 -17.33 2.19 -6.55
N LEU A 195 -17.41 2.15 -7.90
CA LEU A 195 -16.25 2.00 -8.77
C LEU A 195 -15.29 3.20 -8.66
N CYS A 196 -15.81 4.42 -8.82
CA CYS A 196 -14.99 5.63 -8.74
C CYS A 196 -14.35 5.79 -7.35
N CYS A 197 -15.11 5.52 -6.28
CA CYS A 197 -14.56 5.55 -4.94
C CYS A 197 -13.47 4.48 -4.73
N GLY A 198 -13.70 3.25 -5.21
CA GLY A 198 -12.75 2.16 -5.10
C GLY A 198 -11.41 2.47 -5.80
N ILE A 199 -11.46 3.02 -7.02
CA ILE A 199 -10.26 3.44 -7.76
C ILE A 199 -9.53 4.58 -7.03
N GLY A 200 -10.26 5.60 -6.57
CA GLY A 200 -9.67 6.70 -5.82
C GLY A 200 -8.98 6.25 -4.54
N CYS A 201 -9.63 5.36 -3.79
CA CYS A 201 -9.04 4.77 -2.59
C CYS A 201 -7.83 3.88 -2.89
N LEU A 202 -7.86 3.11 -3.98
CA LEU A 202 -6.74 2.28 -4.41
C LEU A 202 -5.49 3.16 -4.66
N ILE A 203 -5.63 4.21 -5.47
CA ILE A 203 -4.54 5.14 -5.76
C ILE A 203 -4.02 5.81 -4.49
N ALA A 204 -4.92 6.31 -3.64
CA ALA A 204 -4.55 6.97 -2.40
C ALA A 204 -3.80 6.03 -1.44
N LEU A 205 -4.31 4.81 -1.23
CA LEU A 205 -3.70 3.83 -0.33
C LEU A 205 -2.33 3.36 -0.84
N GLN A 206 -2.23 3.02 -2.13
CA GLN A 206 -0.95 2.57 -2.71
C GLN A 206 0.10 3.67 -2.63
N SER A 207 -0.26 4.90 -2.98
CA SER A 207 0.65 6.03 -2.90
C SER A 207 1.08 6.30 -1.46
N PHE A 208 0.15 6.29 -0.52
CA PHE A 208 0.43 6.50 0.90
C PHE A 208 1.38 5.43 1.45
N ILE A 209 1.09 4.15 1.19
CA ILE A 209 1.94 3.04 1.66
C ILE A 209 3.34 3.14 1.06
N ASN A 210 3.47 3.42 -0.25
CA ASN A 210 4.77 3.57 -0.89
C ASN A 210 5.60 4.72 -0.27
N ILE A 211 4.99 5.87 -0.04
CA ILE A 211 5.65 7.01 0.61
C ILE A 211 6.07 6.65 2.03
N CYS A 212 5.21 5.96 2.80
CA CYS A 212 5.55 5.51 4.15
C CYS A 212 6.74 4.53 4.15
N VAL A 213 6.81 3.61 3.20
CA VAL A 213 7.94 2.68 3.05
C VAL A 213 9.21 3.42 2.68
N ALA A 214 9.17 4.32 1.70
CA ALA A 214 10.32 5.09 1.24
C ALA A 214 10.88 6.03 2.33
N THR A 215 10.01 6.58 3.18
CA THR A 215 10.38 7.45 4.31
C THR A 215 10.73 6.68 5.60
N GLY A 216 10.55 5.37 5.62
CA GLY A 216 10.83 4.53 6.78
C GLY A 216 9.75 4.55 7.87
N LEU A 217 8.55 5.03 7.56
CA LEU A 217 7.39 5.02 8.46
C LEU A 217 6.64 3.69 8.46
N ALA A 218 6.90 2.83 7.47
CA ALA A 218 6.32 1.49 7.37
C ALA A 218 7.40 0.48 6.97
N PRO A 219 7.23 -0.81 7.31
CA PRO A 219 8.17 -1.85 6.91
C PRO A 219 8.24 -1.98 5.38
N ASN A 220 9.40 -2.37 4.86
CA ASN A 220 9.57 -2.61 3.43
C ASN A 220 8.65 -3.75 2.99
N THR A 221 7.68 -3.47 2.12
CA THR A 221 6.65 -4.43 1.69
C THR A 221 6.66 -4.71 0.18
N GLY A 222 7.65 -4.19 -0.55
CA GLY A 222 7.74 -4.39 -1.99
C GLY A 222 6.57 -3.74 -2.76
N THR A 223 6.40 -2.41 -2.64
CA THR A 223 5.24 -1.71 -3.20
C THR A 223 5.62 -0.77 -4.33
N CYS A 224 5.18 -1.04 -5.54
CA CYS A 224 5.21 -0.03 -6.60
C CYS A 224 4.23 1.12 -6.29
N LEU A 225 4.67 2.37 -6.48
CA LEU A 225 3.84 3.57 -6.28
C LEU A 225 2.64 3.59 -7.23
N LEU A 226 2.85 3.17 -8.46
CA LEU A 226 1.83 3.04 -9.49
C LEU A 226 1.93 1.64 -10.08
N TYR A 227 1.04 0.75 -9.66
CA TYR A 227 1.03 -0.62 -10.16
C TYR A 227 0.61 -0.62 -11.63
N THR A 228 1.58 -0.59 -12.52
CA THR A 228 1.38 -0.93 -13.92
C THR A 228 1.85 -2.37 -14.12
N SER A 229 1.05 -3.16 -14.81
CA SER A 229 1.24 -4.53 -15.26
C SER A 229 2.69 -5.06 -15.16
N PRO A 230 2.91 -6.30 -14.71
CA PRO A 230 4.25 -6.89 -14.61
C PRO A 230 4.96 -6.77 -15.95
N SER A 231 6.06 -6.02 -15.94
CA SER A 231 6.93 -5.95 -17.11
C SER A 231 7.58 -7.33 -17.32
N PRO A 232 7.65 -7.84 -18.57
CA PRO A 232 8.37 -9.08 -18.84
C PRO A 232 9.87 -9.02 -18.49
N ARG A 233 10.36 -7.89 -18.02
CA ARG A 233 11.73 -7.69 -17.52
C ARG A 233 11.85 -7.70 -15.99
N ASP A 234 10.79 -8.00 -15.27
CA ASP A 234 10.86 -8.16 -13.82
C ASP A 234 11.66 -9.45 -13.51
N PRO A 235 12.83 -9.36 -12.84
CA PRO A 235 13.67 -10.52 -12.54
C PRO A 235 12.99 -11.56 -11.63
N LYS A 236 11.84 -11.24 -11.06
CA LYS A 236 11.04 -12.19 -10.26
C LYS A 236 10.16 -13.12 -11.11
N THR A 237 10.06 -12.90 -12.42
CA THR A 237 9.22 -13.70 -13.34
C THR A 237 10.03 -14.55 -14.32
N SER A 238 11.35 -14.56 -14.22
CA SER A 238 12.26 -15.42 -15.05
C SER A 238 12.83 -16.56 -14.24
#